data_9f1186e8ddf978fe5edbaf6b2dafc9fe
#
_entry.id   9f1186e8ddf978fe5edbaf6b2dafc9fe
#
_cell.length_a   1.000
_cell.length_b   1.000
_cell.length_c   1.000
_cell.angle_alpha   90.00
_cell.angle_beta   90.00
_cell.angle_gamma   90.00
#
_symmetry.space_group_name_H-M   'P 1'
#
loop_
_entity.id
_entity.type
_entity.pdbx_description
1 polymer ?
#
loop_
_entity_poly.entity_id
_entity_poly.type
_entity_poly.pdbx_seq_one_letter_code
_entity_poly.pdbx_strand_id
1 'polypeptide(L)'
;RLERDALMATLQQPEEVSRELALRLARVSFSNPTLQVVRDGIAASMDAFASPQWVERVAEEVPSAFAGIVNQLVVAPLPEKSGRELSLYCRGVVASLIGRDLLANKAELLGRLQRTVAAQEPDRYRELQRELMSVEAERRELIGD
;
A
#
# COMPACT_ATOMS: atom_id res chain seq x y z
N ARG A 1 5.11 -3.79 -11.71
CA ARG A 1 6.23 -4.48 -11.06
C ARG A 1 6.37 -4.11 -9.58
N LEU A 2 6.41 -2.83 -9.26
CA LEU A 2 6.49 -2.39 -7.87
C LEU A 2 5.29 -2.88 -7.05
N GLU A 3 4.10 -2.83 -7.63
CA GLU A 3 2.88 -3.34 -6.97
C GLU A 3 3.00 -4.83 -6.65
N ARG A 4 3.46 -5.62 -7.62
CA ARG A 4 3.66 -7.05 -7.45
C ARG A 4 4.70 -7.33 -6.36
N ASP A 5 5.83 -6.64 -6.42
CA ASP A 5 6.92 -6.82 -5.47
C ASP A 5 6.49 -6.50 -4.03
N ALA A 6 5.71 -5.43 -3.84
CA ALA A 6 5.18 -5.05 -2.53
C ALA A 6 4.22 -6.10 -1.97
N LEU A 7 3.35 -6.66 -2.82
CA LEU A 7 2.44 -7.72 -2.40
C LEU A 7 3.19 -8.98 -2.02
N MET A 8 4.20 -9.37 -2.81
CA MET A 8 5.04 -10.54 -2.52
C MET A 8 5.71 -10.40 -1.14
N ALA A 9 6.30 -9.24 -0.87
CA ALA A 9 6.96 -8.98 0.41
C ALA A 9 5.98 -9.07 1.57
N THR A 10 4.80 -8.47 1.42
CA THR A 10 3.78 -8.43 2.48
C THR A 10 3.18 -9.80 2.75
N LEU A 11 2.98 -10.60 1.71
CA LEU A 11 2.44 -11.95 1.86
C LEU A 11 3.47 -12.91 2.44
N GLN A 12 4.71 -12.85 1.97
CA GLN A 12 5.74 -13.81 2.36
C GLN A 12 6.45 -13.45 3.66
N GLN A 13 6.65 -12.16 3.92
CA GLN A 13 7.44 -11.68 5.06
C GLN A 13 6.70 -10.56 5.81
N PRO A 14 5.51 -10.85 6.35
CA PRO A 14 4.73 -9.81 7.01
C PRO A 14 5.46 -9.18 8.21
N GLU A 15 6.23 -9.95 8.97
CA GLU A 15 6.98 -9.43 10.11
C GLU A 15 8.05 -8.42 9.67
N GLU A 16 8.66 -8.64 8.50
CA GLU A 16 9.68 -7.72 7.97
C GLU A 16 9.07 -6.43 7.44
N VAL A 17 7.85 -6.50 6.90
CA VAL A 17 7.13 -5.32 6.42
C VAL A 17 6.62 -4.48 7.59
N SER A 18 6.10 -5.09 8.61
CA SER A 18 5.41 -4.53 9.78
C SER A 18 3.92 -4.29 9.55
N ARG A 19 3.17 -4.35 10.64
CA ARG A 19 1.72 -4.11 10.61
C ARG A 19 1.40 -2.69 10.14
N GLU A 20 2.19 -1.72 10.61
CA GLU A 20 1.98 -0.31 10.26
C GLU A 20 2.08 -0.08 8.74
N LEU A 21 3.16 -0.56 8.13
CA LEU A 21 3.33 -0.43 6.68
C LEU A 21 2.26 -1.21 5.91
N ALA A 22 1.91 -2.41 6.39
CA ALA A 22 0.88 -3.22 5.74
C ALA A 22 -0.50 -2.54 5.77
N LEU A 23 -0.85 -1.87 6.88
CA LEU A 23 -2.09 -1.10 6.97
C LEU A 23 -2.10 0.05 5.98
N ARG A 24 -0.96 0.71 5.78
CA ARG A 24 -0.84 1.79 4.79
C ARG A 24 -0.92 1.24 3.36
N LEU A 25 -0.26 0.11 3.10
CA LEU A 25 -0.35 -0.58 1.81
C LEU A 25 -1.79 -0.93 1.46
N ALA A 26 -2.56 -1.36 2.45
CA ALA A 26 -3.97 -1.73 2.27
C ALA A 26 -4.85 -0.59 1.79
N ARG A 27 -4.36 0.66 1.82
CA ARG A 27 -5.09 1.85 1.36
C ARG A 27 -4.56 2.40 0.04
N VAL A 28 -3.48 1.83 -0.49
CA VAL A 28 -2.90 2.28 -1.76
C VAL A 28 -3.81 1.88 -2.92
N SER A 29 -3.97 2.79 -3.89
CA SER A 29 -4.69 2.49 -5.12
C SER A 29 -3.73 1.82 -6.11
N PHE A 30 -4.06 0.60 -6.51
CA PHE A 30 -3.26 -0.15 -7.46
C PHE A 30 -3.72 0.13 -8.90
N SER A 31 -2.77 0.20 -9.82
CA SER A 31 -3.08 0.39 -11.23
C SER A 31 -3.44 -0.93 -11.92
N ASN A 32 -2.90 -2.05 -11.45
CA ASN A 32 -3.20 -3.38 -11.99
C ASN A 32 -4.47 -3.93 -11.33
N PRO A 33 -5.56 -4.17 -12.09
CA PRO A 33 -6.84 -4.61 -11.50
C PRO A 33 -6.75 -5.94 -10.77
N THR A 34 -5.94 -6.88 -11.26
CA THR A 34 -5.77 -8.19 -10.64
C THR A 34 -5.05 -8.05 -9.29
N LEU A 35 -3.99 -7.24 -9.26
CA LEU A 35 -3.25 -7.01 -8.02
C LEU A 35 -4.06 -6.18 -7.02
N GLN A 36 -4.95 -5.31 -7.50
CA GLN A 36 -5.88 -4.59 -6.64
C GLN A 36 -6.79 -5.56 -5.87
N VAL A 37 -7.24 -6.64 -6.51
CA VAL A 37 -8.06 -7.67 -5.84
C VAL A 37 -7.28 -8.32 -4.71
N VAL A 38 -5.99 -8.61 -4.91
CA VAL A 38 -5.14 -9.19 -3.86
C VAL A 38 -4.95 -8.18 -2.72
N ARG A 39 -4.72 -6.89 -3.05
CA ARG A 39 -4.64 -5.84 -2.03
C ARG A 39 -5.91 -5.79 -1.19
N ASP A 40 -7.08 -5.91 -1.81
CA ASP A 40 -8.36 -5.93 -1.10
C ASP A 40 -8.45 -7.15 -0.16
N GLY A 41 -7.93 -8.30 -0.59
CA GLY A 41 -7.86 -9.49 0.24
C GLY A 41 -6.97 -9.29 1.46
N ILE A 42 -5.84 -8.60 1.28
CA ILE A 42 -4.96 -8.24 2.39
C ILE A 42 -5.69 -7.31 3.37
N ALA A 43 -6.36 -6.28 2.86
CA ALA A 43 -7.11 -5.34 3.70
C ALA A 43 -8.18 -6.04 4.54
N ALA A 44 -8.86 -7.02 3.97
CA ALA A 44 -9.90 -7.79 4.65
C ALA A 44 -9.34 -8.80 5.66
N SER A 45 -8.04 -9.09 5.62
CA SER A 45 -7.40 -10.13 6.42
C SER A 45 -6.47 -9.59 7.51
N MET A 46 -6.47 -8.28 7.75
CA MET A 46 -5.50 -7.68 8.68
C MET A 46 -5.61 -8.19 10.11
N ASP A 47 -6.76 -8.71 10.51
CA ASP A 47 -6.90 -9.35 11.82
C ASP A 47 -6.05 -10.63 11.96
N ALA A 48 -5.68 -11.26 10.84
CA ALA A 48 -4.80 -12.43 10.80
C ALA A 48 -3.36 -12.10 10.43
N PHE A 49 -3.00 -10.82 10.36
CA PHE A 49 -1.68 -10.38 9.92
C PHE A 49 -0.56 -11.02 10.74
N ALA A 50 0.45 -11.56 10.02
CA ALA A 50 1.63 -12.21 10.59
C ALA A 50 1.33 -13.46 11.43
N SER A 51 0.08 -13.96 11.39
CA SER A 51 -0.28 -15.21 12.05
C SER A 51 0.05 -16.40 11.13
N PRO A 52 0.03 -17.63 11.66
CA PRO A 52 0.20 -18.82 10.81
C PRO A 52 -0.87 -18.96 9.71
N GLN A 53 -2.03 -18.32 9.87
CA GLN A 53 -3.14 -18.36 8.91
C GLN A 53 -3.15 -17.20 7.93
N TRP A 54 -2.14 -16.34 7.95
CA TRP A 54 -2.11 -15.09 7.17
C TRP A 54 -2.37 -15.32 5.67
N VAL A 55 -1.54 -16.14 5.03
CA VAL A 55 -1.65 -16.38 3.59
C VAL A 55 -2.96 -17.09 3.24
N GLU A 56 -3.33 -18.10 4.02
CA GLU A 56 -4.58 -18.84 3.82
C GLU A 56 -5.78 -17.90 3.91
N ARG A 57 -5.78 -17.00 4.89
CA ARG A 57 -6.86 -16.06 5.09
C ARG A 57 -6.98 -15.09 3.91
N VAL A 58 -5.86 -14.58 3.40
CA VAL A 58 -5.87 -13.70 2.22
C VAL A 58 -6.45 -14.45 1.01
N ALA A 59 -6.03 -15.70 0.80
CA ALA A 59 -6.54 -16.51 -0.30
C ALA A 59 -8.04 -16.76 -0.19
N GLU A 60 -8.57 -16.89 1.02
CA GLU A 60 -10.01 -17.08 1.25
C GLU A 60 -10.81 -15.79 1.01
N GLU A 61 -10.23 -14.65 1.30
CA GLU A 61 -10.91 -13.35 1.18
C GLU A 61 -10.98 -12.83 -0.27
N VAL A 62 -10.12 -13.32 -1.16
CA VAL A 62 -10.24 -12.96 -2.57
C VAL A 62 -11.29 -13.87 -3.24
N PRO A 63 -11.93 -13.41 -4.34
CA PRO A 63 -12.81 -14.29 -5.10
C PRO A 63 -12.05 -15.54 -5.56
N SER A 64 -12.73 -16.68 -5.60
CA SER A 64 -12.10 -17.98 -5.87
C SER A 64 -11.23 -18.01 -7.14
N ALA A 65 -11.62 -17.24 -8.17
CA ALA A 65 -10.87 -17.15 -9.40
C ALA A 65 -9.47 -16.53 -9.22
N PHE A 66 -9.25 -15.80 -8.11
CA PHE A 66 -7.98 -15.12 -7.83
C PHE A 66 -7.11 -15.84 -6.81
N ALA A 67 -7.58 -16.92 -6.21
CA ALA A 67 -6.81 -17.65 -5.21
C ALA A 67 -5.46 -18.16 -5.77
N GLY A 68 -5.45 -18.57 -7.02
CA GLY A 68 -4.22 -19.01 -7.69
C GLY A 68 -3.16 -17.93 -7.80
N ILE A 69 -3.59 -16.70 -7.97
CA ILE A 69 -2.67 -15.55 -8.04
C ILE A 69 -2.02 -15.31 -6.67
N VAL A 70 -2.79 -15.40 -5.59
CA VAL A 70 -2.25 -15.29 -4.24
C VAL A 70 -1.18 -16.36 -4.02
N ASN A 71 -1.46 -17.61 -4.42
CA ASN A 71 -0.51 -18.69 -4.28
C ASN A 71 0.77 -18.47 -5.09
N GLN A 72 0.67 -17.92 -6.30
CA GLN A 72 1.82 -17.56 -7.12
C GLN A 72 2.69 -16.50 -6.43
N LEU A 73 2.07 -15.48 -5.85
CA LEU A 73 2.79 -14.41 -5.18
C LEU A 73 3.51 -14.89 -3.92
N VAL A 74 2.94 -15.89 -3.25
CA VAL A 74 3.51 -16.45 -2.01
C VAL A 74 4.75 -17.28 -2.29
N VAL A 75 4.83 -17.97 -3.44
CA VAL A 75 5.95 -18.87 -3.76
C VAL A 75 7.00 -18.23 -4.67
N ALA A 76 6.73 -17.06 -5.25
CA ALA A 76 7.68 -16.39 -6.12
C ALA A 76 8.90 -15.96 -5.31
N PRO A 77 10.13 -16.13 -5.83
CA PRO A 77 11.33 -15.82 -5.08
C PRO A 77 11.52 -14.31 -4.89
N LEU A 78 11.90 -13.93 -3.67
CA LEU A 78 12.31 -12.56 -3.36
C LEU A 78 13.79 -12.39 -3.71
N PRO A 79 14.24 -11.14 -4.05
CA PRO A 79 15.64 -10.90 -4.38
C PRO A 79 16.60 -11.16 -3.22
N GLU A 80 16.14 -10.96 -1.99
CA GLU A 80 16.93 -11.18 -0.77
C GLU A 80 16.34 -12.34 0.01
N LYS A 81 17.18 -13.08 0.73
CA LYS A 81 16.74 -14.33 1.36
C LYS A 81 16.70 -14.29 2.89
N SER A 82 17.51 -13.45 3.53
CA SER A 82 17.61 -13.48 4.99
C SER A 82 18.23 -12.19 5.53
N GLY A 83 18.14 -12.05 6.84
CA GLY A 83 18.87 -11.04 7.60
C GLY A 83 18.42 -9.61 7.33
N ARG A 84 19.36 -8.69 7.51
CA ARG A 84 19.12 -7.27 7.34
C ARG A 84 18.72 -6.91 5.90
N GLU A 85 19.32 -7.57 4.92
CA GLU A 85 19.03 -7.34 3.51
C GLU A 85 17.57 -7.65 3.19
N LEU A 86 17.04 -8.73 3.75
CA LEU A 86 15.62 -9.08 3.57
C LEU A 86 14.71 -8.04 4.20
N SER A 87 15.00 -7.62 5.44
CA SER A 87 14.22 -6.57 6.11
C SER A 87 14.21 -5.28 5.33
N LEU A 88 15.38 -4.83 4.89
CA LEU A 88 15.51 -3.58 4.13
C LEU A 88 14.76 -3.66 2.80
N TYR A 89 14.87 -4.81 2.12
CA TYR A 89 14.15 -5.00 0.85
C TYR A 89 12.64 -4.94 1.06
N CYS A 90 12.11 -5.71 2.00
CA CYS A 90 10.67 -5.82 2.22
C CYS A 90 10.05 -4.47 2.64
N ARG A 91 10.68 -3.79 3.58
CA ARG A 91 10.22 -2.46 4.00
C ARG A 91 10.36 -1.44 2.87
N GLY A 92 11.49 -1.49 2.18
CA GLY A 92 11.80 -0.54 1.11
C GLY A 92 10.82 -0.62 -0.05
N VAL A 93 10.47 -1.83 -0.49
CA VAL A 93 9.56 -1.97 -1.63
C VAL A 93 8.15 -1.53 -1.29
N VAL A 94 7.67 -1.83 -0.07
CA VAL A 94 6.35 -1.37 0.38
C VAL A 94 6.34 0.14 0.57
N ALA A 95 7.37 0.69 1.23
CA ALA A 95 7.47 2.15 1.42
C ALA A 95 7.54 2.90 0.09
N SER A 96 8.25 2.34 -0.90
CA SER A 96 8.34 2.94 -2.24
C SER A 96 6.97 3.02 -2.91
N LEU A 97 6.17 1.97 -2.80
CA LEU A 97 4.83 1.96 -3.37
C LEU A 97 3.92 2.98 -2.67
N ILE A 98 3.97 3.02 -1.34
CA ILE A 98 3.19 3.99 -0.57
C ILE A 98 3.60 5.41 -0.94
N GLY A 99 4.90 5.68 -1.05
CA GLY A 99 5.43 6.98 -1.43
C GLY A 99 4.97 7.41 -2.82
N ARG A 100 4.97 6.49 -3.78
CA ARG A 100 4.47 6.75 -5.13
C ARG A 100 2.98 7.11 -5.12
N ASP A 101 2.19 6.40 -4.33
CA ASP A 101 0.76 6.66 -4.19
C ASP A 101 0.51 8.04 -3.56
N LEU A 102 1.26 8.39 -2.53
CA LEU A 102 1.15 9.70 -1.88
C LEU A 102 1.51 10.84 -2.84
N LEU A 103 2.54 10.65 -3.68
CA LEU A 103 2.90 11.65 -4.69
C LEU A 103 1.79 11.83 -5.72
N ALA A 104 1.16 10.73 -6.16
CA ALA A 104 0.04 10.81 -7.09
C ALA A 104 -1.15 11.55 -6.46
N ASN A 105 -1.45 11.27 -5.19
CA ASN A 105 -2.51 11.95 -4.45
C ASN A 105 -2.21 13.43 -4.30
N LYS A 106 -0.97 13.78 -4.00
CA LYS A 106 -0.54 15.18 -3.91
C LYS A 106 -0.77 15.92 -5.23
N ALA A 107 -0.36 15.32 -6.35
CA ALA A 107 -0.53 15.93 -7.66
C ALA A 107 -2.01 16.16 -7.98
N GLU A 108 -2.87 15.19 -7.65
CA GLU A 108 -4.31 15.31 -7.86
C GLU A 108 -4.90 16.43 -7.00
N LEU A 109 -4.54 16.50 -5.72
CA LEU A 109 -5.02 17.54 -4.80
C LEU A 109 -4.58 18.94 -5.25
N LEU A 110 -3.32 19.07 -5.71
CA LEU A 110 -2.83 20.34 -6.25
C LEU A 110 -3.63 20.74 -7.48
N GLY A 111 -3.94 19.81 -8.36
CA GLY A 111 -4.76 20.08 -9.55
C GLY A 111 -6.17 20.56 -9.18
N ARG A 112 -6.80 19.91 -8.21
CA ARG A 112 -8.13 20.31 -7.72
C ARG A 112 -8.08 21.69 -7.08
N LEU A 113 -7.05 21.97 -6.28
CA LEU A 113 -6.88 23.26 -5.63
C LEU A 113 -6.74 24.38 -6.66
N GLN A 114 -5.94 24.16 -7.71
CA GLN A 114 -5.76 25.14 -8.80
C GLN A 114 -7.06 25.44 -9.54
N ARG A 115 -7.96 24.44 -9.64
CA ARG A 115 -9.25 24.62 -10.31
C ARG A 115 -10.34 25.20 -9.42
N THR A 116 -10.07 25.36 -8.12
CA THR A 116 -11.04 25.87 -7.15
C THR A 116 -10.80 27.35 -6.91
N VAL A 117 -11.86 28.15 -7.04
CA VAL A 117 -11.78 29.59 -6.79
C VAL A 117 -12.10 29.85 -5.32
N ALA A 118 -11.09 30.23 -4.55
CA ALA A 118 -11.21 30.42 -3.09
C ALA A 118 -12.33 31.39 -2.71
N ALA A 119 -12.53 32.44 -3.50
CA ALA A 119 -13.56 33.44 -3.21
C ALA A 119 -14.98 32.88 -3.43
N GLN A 120 -15.15 31.89 -4.30
CA GLN A 120 -16.46 31.32 -4.63
C GLN A 120 -16.75 30.05 -3.82
N GLU A 121 -15.71 29.30 -3.45
CA GLU A 121 -15.83 28.03 -2.74
C GLU A 121 -14.82 27.97 -1.56
N PRO A 122 -14.96 28.87 -0.57
CA PRO A 122 -13.96 28.96 0.51
C PRO A 122 -13.84 27.70 1.36
N ASP A 123 -14.95 27.00 1.60
CA ASP A 123 -14.92 25.79 2.42
C ASP A 123 -14.22 24.65 1.70
N ARG A 124 -14.52 24.48 0.39
CA ARG A 124 -13.88 23.45 -0.42
C ARG A 124 -12.37 23.71 -0.56
N TYR A 125 -12.01 24.98 -0.76
CA TYR A 125 -10.60 25.36 -0.87
C TYR A 125 -9.83 24.99 0.41
N ARG A 126 -10.40 25.33 1.57
CA ARG A 126 -9.79 25.01 2.87
C ARG A 126 -9.70 23.51 3.11
N GLU A 127 -10.72 22.75 2.72
CA GLU A 127 -10.73 21.30 2.83
C GLU A 127 -9.61 20.67 2.01
N LEU A 128 -9.45 21.12 0.75
CA LEU A 128 -8.37 20.66 -0.13
C LEU A 128 -6.99 20.97 0.44
N GLN A 129 -6.83 22.16 1.04
CA GLN A 129 -5.57 22.51 1.70
C GLN A 129 -5.27 21.59 2.88
N ARG A 130 -6.29 21.25 3.68
CA ARG A 130 -6.12 20.32 4.81
C ARG A 130 -5.71 18.92 4.32
N GLU A 131 -6.37 18.42 3.27
CA GLU A 131 -6.02 17.13 2.70
C GLU A 131 -4.59 17.12 2.17
N LEU A 132 -4.17 18.19 1.51
CA LEU A 132 -2.81 18.32 1.01
C LEU A 132 -1.78 18.31 2.14
N MET A 133 -2.06 19.02 3.24
CA MET A 133 -1.19 19.02 4.41
C MET A 133 -1.08 17.63 5.04
N SER A 134 -2.19 16.89 5.07
CA SER A 134 -2.22 15.52 5.58
C SER A 134 -1.34 14.59 4.74
N VAL A 135 -1.43 14.69 3.41
CA VAL A 135 -0.59 13.89 2.50
C VAL A 135 0.90 14.22 2.70
N GLU A 136 1.23 15.49 2.83
CA GLU A 136 2.63 15.92 3.07
C GLU A 136 3.15 15.41 4.40
N ALA A 137 2.31 15.40 5.44
CA ALA A 137 2.69 14.87 6.75
C ALA A 137 2.97 13.36 6.66
N GLU A 138 2.12 12.60 5.96
CA GLU A 138 2.32 11.17 5.75
C GLU A 138 3.62 10.89 5.00
N ARG A 139 3.92 11.69 3.98
CA ARG A 139 5.17 11.54 3.21
C ARG A 139 6.38 11.76 4.09
N ARG A 140 6.35 12.77 4.96
CA ARG A 140 7.45 13.05 5.88
C ARG A 140 7.68 11.92 6.87
N GLU A 141 6.59 11.34 7.41
CA GLU A 141 6.69 10.18 8.29
C GLU A 141 7.33 8.99 7.59
N LEU A 142 6.93 8.75 6.35
CA LEU A 142 7.44 7.63 5.56
C LEU A 142 8.93 7.75 5.30
N ILE A 143 9.40 8.94 4.97
CA ILE A 143 10.82 9.22 4.72
C ILE A 143 11.63 9.18 6.02
N GLY A 144 11.06 9.66 7.12
CA GLY A 144 11.71 9.70 8.43
C GLY A 144 11.89 8.34 9.07
N ASP A 145 11.15 7.35 8.61
CA ASP A 145 11.28 5.97 9.08
C ASP A 145 12.44 5.28 8.37
#